data_2499b791c14ba6b2e36c86c9915204f4
#
_entry.id   2499b791c14ba6b2e36c86c9915204f4
#
_cell.length_a   1.000
_cell.length_b   1.000
_cell.length_c   1.000
_cell.angle_alpha   90.00
_cell.angle_beta   90.00
_cell.angle_gamma   90.00
#
_symmetry.space_group_name_H-M   'P 1'
#
loop_
_entity.id
_entity.type
_entity.pdbx_description
1 polymer ?
#
loop_
_entity_poly.entity_id
_entity_poly.type
_entity_poly.pdbx_seq_one_letter_code
_entity_poly.pdbx_strand_id
1 'polypeptide(L)'
;MRSERPLPEPVVRIEEVRELARDLVVIPNRRVQLVPNIGVIGGTHSVLVVETGMGPRNAETVLGFAAEYAAGRRLYLTTTHFHPEHAFGAQVFAGEATFLVNRAQADDLATKGAAYLEMFRGLGEPVARQLAGVEIAVPDVVYDDAYDLDLGGRTVRLRATGRAHSRGDQVVTVPDAGVMFTGDLVEAGQFAIFPWFPPHDTDVSGIRWIAVMRRLADASPRVVVPGHGDLGGPELLADVRDYLELLRDETWARRDSAVSEQTIAEEVRALMIERHPEWDGREWIEKGVGCLCAEHSASEHSASEHSASEHPA
;
A
#
# COMPACT_ATOMS: atom_id res chain seq x y z
N MET A 1 -2.93 -30.79 -9.35
CA MET A 1 -2.76 -29.48 -10.01
C MET A 1 -4.14 -28.83 -10.06
N ARG A 2 -4.42 -27.88 -9.17
CA ARG A 2 -5.58 -27.00 -9.35
C ARG A 2 -5.20 -26.04 -10.47
N SER A 3 -5.96 -25.99 -11.54
CA SER A 3 -5.86 -24.97 -12.57
C SER A 3 -6.11 -23.63 -11.88
N GLU A 4 -5.03 -22.91 -11.57
CA GLU A 4 -5.15 -21.52 -11.14
C GLU A 4 -5.84 -20.77 -12.27
N ARG A 5 -6.99 -20.20 -11.97
CA ARG A 5 -7.65 -19.33 -12.95
C ARG A 5 -6.67 -18.19 -13.25
N PRO A 6 -6.48 -17.83 -14.53
CA PRO A 6 -5.65 -16.68 -14.85
C PRO A 6 -6.19 -15.45 -14.11
N LEU A 7 -5.28 -14.60 -13.63
CA LEU A 7 -5.64 -13.32 -13.01
C LEU A 7 -6.55 -12.54 -13.97
N PRO A 8 -7.62 -11.92 -13.48
CA PRO A 8 -8.43 -11.01 -14.28
C PRO A 8 -7.55 -9.87 -14.78
N GLU A 9 -7.90 -9.27 -15.90
CA GLU A 9 -7.18 -8.09 -16.39
C GLU A 9 -7.40 -6.93 -15.41
N PRO A 10 -6.34 -6.31 -14.84
CA PRO A 10 -6.46 -5.25 -13.86
C PRO A 10 -6.78 -3.92 -14.55
N VAL A 11 -8.06 -3.68 -14.82
CA VAL A 11 -8.56 -2.50 -15.53
C VAL A 11 -9.32 -1.58 -14.58
N VAL A 12 -8.89 -0.33 -14.52
CA VAL A 12 -9.61 0.75 -13.83
C VAL A 12 -10.91 1.08 -14.58
N ARG A 13 -12.00 1.20 -13.84
CA ARG A 13 -13.32 1.51 -14.38
C ARG A 13 -13.92 2.71 -13.66
N ILE A 14 -14.38 3.70 -14.43
CA ILE A 14 -14.89 4.97 -13.92
C ILE A 14 -16.42 5.04 -13.82
N GLU A 15 -17.14 3.96 -14.17
CA GLU A 15 -18.61 3.97 -14.20
C GLU A 15 -19.25 3.94 -12.80
N GLU A 16 -18.49 3.60 -11.77
CA GLU A 16 -18.99 3.46 -10.38
C GLU A 16 -18.28 4.40 -9.40
N VAL A 17 -17.89 5.58 -9.87
CA VAL A 17 -17.28 6.59 -9.00
C VAL A 17 -18.20 6.93 -7.83
N ARG A 18 -17.62 7.01 -6.62
CA ARG A 18 -18.34 7.31 -5.37
C ARG A 18 -17.95 8.67 -4.83
N GLU A 19 -18.91 9.52 -4.56
CA GLU A 19 -18.68 10.77 -3.84
C GLU A 19 -18.62 10.50 -2.33
N LEU A 20 -17.51 10.90 -1.69
CA LEU A 20 -17.30 10.76 -0.23
C LEU A 20 -17.57 12.05 0.52
N ALA A 21 -17.37 13.18 -0.14
CA ALA A 21 -17.66 14.53 0.32
C ALA A 21 -17.71 15.46 -0.87
N ARG A 22 -18.18 16.70 -0.67
CA ARG A 22 -18.14 17.71 -1.71
C ARG A 22 -16.72 17.82 -2.29
N ASP A 23 -16.61 17.80 -3.62
CA ASP A 23 -15.32 17.83 -4.35
C ASP A 23 -14.32 16.75 -3.89
N LEU A 24 -14.80 15.57 -3.51
CA LEU A 24 -13.96 14.41 -3.19
C LEU A 24 -14.66 13.13 -3.64
N VAL A 25 -14.05 12.45 -4.58
CA VAL A 25 -14.57 11.19 -5.13
C VAL A 25 -13.52 10.09 -5.11
N VAL A 26 -13.98 8.84 -5.14
CA VAL A 26 -13.15 7.64 -5.28
C VAL A 26 -13.63 6.83 -6.48
N ILE A 27 -12.70 6.41 -7.32
CA ILE A 27 -12.87 5.35 -8.30
C ILE A 27 -12.58 4.04 -7.57
N PRO A 28 -13.59 3.20 -7.27
CA PRO A 28 -13.38 2.01 -6.45
C PRO A 28 -12.70 0.89 -7.24
N ASN A 29 -11.91 0.08 -6.55
CA ASN A 29 -11.21 -1.07 -7.13
C ASN A 29 -12.15 -2.23 -7.51
N ARG A 30 -13.38 -2.27 -7.00
CA ARG A 30 -14.41 -3.30 -7.29
C ARG A 30 -13.97 -4.73 -6.99
N ARG A 31 -13.06 -4.91 -6.05
CA ARG A 31 -12.42 -6.19 -5.70
C ARG A 31 -11.72 -6.88 -6.88
N VAL A 32 -11.27 -6.07 -7.87
CA VAL A 32 -10.41 -6.57 -8.95
C VAL A 32 -8.97 -6.57 -8.45
N GLN A 33 -8.33 -7.73 -8.50
CA GLN A 33 -6.93 -7.86 -8.09
C GLN A 33 -6.04 -6.89 -8.88
N LEU A 34 -5.05 -6.31 -8.20
CA LEU A 34 -4.09 -5.36 -8.79
C LEU A 34 -4.74 -4.06 -9.34
N VAL A 35 -5.92 -3.71 -8.87
CA VAL A 35 -6.55 -2.40 -9.10
C VAL A 35 -6.71 -1.71 -7.75
N PRO A 36 -6.09 -0.54 -7.52
CA PRO A 36 -6.24 0.19 -6.28
C PRO A 36 -7.54 1.01 -6.24
N ASN A 37 -7.94 1.44 -5.06
CA ASN A 37 -8.90 2.53 -4.91
C ASN A 37 -8.21 3.86 -5.24
N ILE A 38 -8.75 4.62 -6.19
CA ILE A 38 -8.12 5.85 -6.69
C ILE A 38 -8.91 7.06 -6.22
N GLY A 39 -8.21 8.03 -5.60
CA GLY A 39 -8.81 9.26 -5.12
C GLY A 39 -8.72 10.41 -6.11
N VAL A 40 -9.78 11.25 -6.20
CA VAL A 40 -9.74 12.54 -6.88
C VAL A 40 -10.30 13.60 -5.93
N ILE A 41 -9.44 14.51 -5.49
CA ILE A 41 -9.68 15.46 -4.41
C ILE A 41 -9.60 16.88 -4.96
N GLY A 42 -10.71 17.60 -4.99
CA GLY A 42 -10.78 18.97 -5.51
C GLY A 42 -10.76 20.02 -4.41
N GLY A 43 -10.12 21.15 -4.73
CA GLY A 43 -10.29 22.45 -4.10
C GLY A 43 -10.64 23.51 -5.12
N THR A 44 -10.69 24.80 -4.78
CA THR A 44 -11.09 25.84 -5.72
C THR A 44 -10.07 26.12 -6.83
N HIS A 45 -8.78 25.79 -6.60
CA HIS A 45 -7.70 26.10 -7.55
C HIS A 45 -7.04 24.87 -8.16
N SER A 46 -7.10 23.75 -7.48
CA SER A 46 -6.36 22.55 -7.88
C SER A 46 -7.11 21.27 -7.53
N VAL A 47 -6.67 20.17 -8.14
CA VAL A 47 -7.15 18.81 -7.89
C VAL A 47 -5.95 17.91 -7.65
N LEU A 48 -6.02 17.06 -6.64
CA LEU A 48 -5.05 15.99 -6.38
C LEU A 48 -5.64 14.65 -6.79
N VAL A 49 -4.89 13.89 -7.57
CA VAL A 49 -5.14 12.48 -7.84
C VAL A 49 -4.28 11.64 -6.90
N VAL A 50 -4.87 10.63 -6.29
CA VAL A 50 -4.19 9.64 -5.44
C VAL A 50 -4.25 8.30 -6.15
N GLU A 51 -3.14 7.73 -6.52
CA GLU A 51 -2.92 6.52 -7.32
C GLU A 51 -3.15 6.69 -8.84
N THR A 52 -2.49 5.84 -9.62
CA THR A 52 -2.55 5.90 -11.10
C THR A 52 -3.28 4.72 -11.73
N GLY A 53 -3.42 3.61 -11.00
CA GLY A 53 -3.66 2.30 -11.60
C GLY A 53 -2.40 1.74 -12.28
N MET A 54 -2.48 0.48 -12.66
CA MET A 54 -1.35 -0.25 -13.24
C MET A 54 -1.09 0.16 -14.70
N GLY A 55 0.04 0.82 -14.93
CA GLY A 55 0.56 1.11 -16.25
C GLY A 55 -0.20 2.17 -17.05
N PRO A 56 0.26 2.46 -18.29
CA PRO A 56 -0.20 3.63 -19.05
C PRO A 56 -1.71 3.62 -19.36
N ARG A 57 -2.28 2.50 -19.74
CA ARG A 57 -3.71 2.42 -20.12
C ARG A 57 -4.66 2.78 -18.98
N ASN A 58 -4.38 2.29 -17.78
CA ASN A 58 -5.16 2.65 -16.60
C ASN A 58 -4.96 4.12 -16.24
N ALA A 59 -3.72 4.59 -16.31
CA ALA A 59 -3.38 5.97 -16.02
C ALA A 59 -4.04 6.95 -17.01
N GLU A 60 -4.14 6.61 -18.30
CA GLU A 60 -4.88 7.40 -19.30
C GLU A 60 -6.36 7.52 -18.93
N THR A 61 -6.98 6.43 -18.45
CA THR A 61 -8.36 6.44 -17.96
C THR A 61 -8.52 7.36 -16.75
N VAL A 62 -7.59 7.25 -15.78
CA VAL A 62 -7.59 8.08 -14.56
C VAL A 62 -7.34 9.54 -14.88
N LEU A 63 -6.34 9.86 -15.72
CA LEU A 63 -6.02 11.22 -16.13
C LEU A 63 -7.19 11.86 -16.89
N GLY A 64 -7.82 11.13 -17.82
CA GLY A 64 -8.99 11.61 -18.55
C GLY A 64 -10.12 12.00 -17.61
N PHE A 65 -10.46 11.14 -16.66
CA PHE A 65 -11.46 11.44 -15.63
C PHE A 65 -11.05 12.65 -14.77
N ALA A 66 -9.81 12.68 -14.30
CA ALA A 66 -9.30 13.75 -13.44
C ALA A 66 -9.27 15.12 -14.16
N ALA A 67 -8.91 15.15 -15.44
CA ALA A 67 -8.90 16.37 -16.26
C ALA A 67 -10.31 16.93 -16.46
N GLU A 68 -11.28 16.07 -16.75
CA GLU A 68 -12.70 16.46 -16.82
C GLU A 68 -13.19 16.99 -15.48
N TYR A 69 -12.91 16.27 -14.39
CA TYR A 69 -13.26 16.67 -13.03
C TYR A 69 -12.59 17.98 -12.62
N ALA A 70 -11.34 18.19 -13.01
CA ALA A 70 -10.61 19.41 -12.71
C ALA A 70 -11.19 20.65 -13.39
N ALA A 71 -11.84 20.51 -14.56
CA ALA A 71 -12.45 21.61 -15.29
C ALA A 71 -11.50 22.82 -15.46
N GLY A 72 -10.24 22.55 -15.81
CA GLY A 72 -9.20 23.57 -16.03
C GLY A 72 -8.39 23.96 -14.77
N ARG A 73 -8.70 23.40 -13.59
CA ARG A 73 -7.86 23.56 -12.38
C ARG A 73 -6.56 22.79 -12.55
N ARG A 74 -5.51 23.24 -11.86
CA ARG A 74 -4.20 22.55 -11.85
C ARG A 74 -4.29 21.15 -11.27
N LEU A 75 -3.63 20.18 -11.91
CA LEU A 75 -3.54 18.81 -11.44
C LEU A 75 -2.25 18.57 -10.63
N TYR A 76 -2.41 17.78 -9.58
CA TYR A 76 -1.36 17.13 -8.82
C TYR A 76 -1.60 15.63 -8.81
N LEU A 77 -0.51 14.87 -8.72
CA LEU A 77 -0.52 13.42 -8.54
C LEU A 77 0.30 13.04 -7.32
N THR A 78 -0.16 12.07 -6.56
CA THR A 78 0.62 11.35 -5.56
C THR A 78 0.25 9.87 -5.56
N THR A 79 1.12 9.02 -5.03
CA THR A 79 0.86 7.59 -4.85
C THR A 79 1.17 7.22 -3.40
N THR A 80 0.45 6.26 -2.83
CA THR A 80 0.65 5.88 -1.41
C THR A 80 1.97 5.13 -1.21
N HIS A 81 2.41 4.41 -2.23
CA HIS A 81 3.69 3.71 -2.27
C HIS A 81 4.09 3.38 -3.72
N PHE A 82 5.24 2.74 -3.93
CA PHE A 82 5.86 2.60 -5.24
C PHE A 82 5.40 1.39 -6.07
N HIS A 83 4.56 0.50 -5.55
CA HIS A 83 4.18 -0.73 -6.25
C HIS A 83 3.49 -0.45 -7.60
N PRO A 84 3.62 -1.39 -8.57
CA PRO A 84 3.20 -1.17 -9.96
C PRO A 84 1.76 -0.74 -10.15
N GLU A 85 0.81 -1.34 -9.41
CA GLU A 85 -0.61 -1.03 -9.49
C GLU A 85 -0.96 0.36 -8.98
N HIS A 86 -0.09 0.98 -8.17
CA HIS A 86 -0.27 2.31 -7.59
C HIS A 86 0.47 3.39 -8.39
N ALA A 87 1.72 3.10 -8.81
CA ALA A 87 2.65 4.13 -9.26
C ALA A 87 3.08 4.03 -10.74
N PHE A 88 2.97 2.86 -11.41
CA PHE A 88 3.59 2.68 -12.73
C PHE A 88 2.79 3.27 -13.89
N GLY A 89 1.71 3.97 -13.62
CA GLY A 89 1.04 4.82 -14.57
C GLY A 89 1.50 6.29 -14.52
N ALA A 90 2.34 6.68 -13.56
CA ALA A 90 2.68 8.09 -13.30
C ALA A 90 3.30 8.81 -14.51
N GLN A 91 3.99 8.10 -15.42
CA GLN A 91 4.56 8.67 -16.66
C GLN A 91 3.50 9.38 -17.53
N VAL A 92 2.26 8.91 -17.50
CA VAL A 92 1.17 9.49 -18.30
C VAL A 92 0.77 10.89 -17.81
N PHE A 93 1.03 11.18 -16.55
CA PHE A 93 0.76 12.48 -15.94
C PHE A 93 1.87 13.52 -16.18
N ALA A 94 2.97 13.13 -16.82
CA ALA A 94 4.10 14.03 -17.09
C ALA A 94 3.65 15.22 -17.97
N GLY A 95 3.89 16.45 -17.48
CA GLY A 95 3.46 17.68 -18.14
C GLY A 95 2.00 18.07 -17.90
N GLU A 96 1.14 17.14 -17.42
CA GLU A 96 -0.27 17.39 -17.11
C GLU A 96 -0.48 17.64 -15.62
N ALA A 97 0.25 16.94 -14.74
CA ALA A 97 0.18 17.08 -13.30
C ALA A 97 1.56 17.21 -12.67
N THR A 98 1.64 17.83 -11.50
CA THR A 98 2.85 17.81 -10.68
C THR A 98 2.84 16.53 -9.82
N PHE A 99 3.77 15.62 -10.07
CA PHE A 99 3.93 14.36 -9.33
C PHE A 99 4.79 14.56 -8.09
N LEU A 100 4.22 14.26 -6.91
CA LEU A 100 4.85 14.47 -5.61
C LEU A 100 4.76 13.22 -4.73
N VAL A 101 5.90 12.80 -4.15
CA VAL A 101 6.03 11.63 -3.28
C VAL A 101 7.06 11.89 -2.18
N ASN A 102 7.06 11.05 -1.14
CA ASN A 102 8.11 11.08 -0.14
C ASN A 102 9.44 10.50 -0.69
N ARG A 103 10.56 10.86 -0.05
CA ARG A 103 11.92 10.49 -0.47
C ARG A 103 12.12 8.97 -0.56
N ALA A 104 11.63 8.22 0.42
CA ALA A 104 11.82 6.77 0.42
C ALA A 104 11.10 6.10 -0.76
N GLN A 105 9.92 6.60 -1.12
CA GLN A 105 9.19 6.14 -2.30
C GLN A 105 9.90 6.53 -3.61
N ALA A 106 10.44 7.75 -3.69
CA ALA A 106 11.23 8.17 -4.86
C ALA A 106 12.46 7.28 -5.05
N ASP A 107 13.16 6.95 -3.96
CA ASP A 107 14.30 6.03 -3.97
C ASP A 107 13.89 4.62 -4.39
N ASP A 108 12.74 4.10 -3.92
CA ASP A 108 12.25 2.78 -4.30
C ASP A 108 11.86 2.72 -5.78
N LEU A 109 11.18 3.75 -6.31
CA LEU A 109 10.91 3.86 -7.75
C LEU A 109 12.21 3.80 -8.57
N ALA A 110 13.23 4.54 -8.15
CA ALA A 110 14.50 4.62 -8.86
C ALA A 110 15.32 3.31 -8.77
N THR A 111 15.31 2.65 -7.62
CA THR A 111 16.20 1.49 -7.36
C THR A 111 15.53 0.15 -7.57
N LYS A 112 14.23 0.02 -7.34
CA LYS A 112 13.47 -1.23 -7.42
C LYS A 112 12.49 -1.28 -8.61
N GLY A 113 12.09 -0.13 -9.17
CA GLY A 113 11.04 -0.05 -10.17
C GLY A 113 11.21 -1.00 -11.34
N ALA A 114 12.42 -1.10 -11.90
CA ALA A 114 12.70 -2.02 -13.02
C ALA A 114 12.53 -3.50 -12.65
N ALA A 115 12.96 -3.89 -11.46
CA ALA A 115 12.83 -5.27 -10.98
C ALA A 115 11.36 -5.64 -10.73
N TYR A 116 10.60 -4.73 -10.13
CA TYR A 116 9.16 -4.91 -9.90
C TYR A 116 8.37 -4.95 -11.22
N LEU A 117 8.75 -4.14 -12.21
CA LEU A 117 8.16 -4.18 -13.55
C LEU A 117 8.28 -5.58 -14.18
N GLU A 118 9.47 -6.17 -14.12
CA GLU A 118 9.69 -7.53 -14.65
C GLU A 118 8.97 -8.60 -13.83
N MET A 119 8.98 -8.49 -12.49
CA MET A 119 8.28 -9.41 -11.62
C MET A 119 6.77 -9.42 -11.91
N PHE A 120 6.14 -8.24 -12.03
CA PHE A 120 4.71 -8.14 -12.31
C PHE A 120 4.34 -8.57 -13.72
N ARG A 121 5.18 -8.32 -14.72
CA ARG A 121 4.99 -8.89 -16.07
C ARG A 121 4.93 -10.42 -16.03
N GLY A 122 5.68 -11.04 -15.13
CA GLY A 122 5.67 -12.49 -14.89
C GLY A 122 4.38 -13.04 -14.29
N LEU A 123 3.48 -12.20 -13.76
CA LEU A 123 2.19 -12.63 -13.19
C LEU A 123 1.18 -13.11 -14.25
N GLY A 124 1.46 -12.88 -15.53
CA GLY A 124 0.67 -13.41 -16.65
C GLY A 124 0.33 -12.35 -17.69
N GLU A 125 -0.16 -12.84 -18.82
CA GLU A 125 -0.49 -12.02 -20.01
C GLU A 125 -1.41 -10.81 -19.73
N PRO A 126 -2.49 -10.92 -18.91
CA PRO A 126 -3.35 -9.78 -18.63
C PRO A 126 -2.61 -8.63 -17.93
N VAL A 127 -1.71 -8.96 -17.00
CA VAL A 127 -0.88 -7.98 -16.27
C VAL A 127 0.19 -7.41 -17.20
N ALA A 128 0.88 -8.27 -17.95
CA ALA A 128 1.92 -7.84 -18.90
C ALA A 128 1.39 -6.83 -19.94
N ARG A 129 0.13 -7.00 -20.41
CA ARG A 129 -0.51 -6.05 -21.31
C ARG A 129 -0.72 -4.67 -20.70
N GLN A 130 -1.10 -4.60 -19.43
CA GLN A 130 -1.28 -3.32 -18.72
C GLN A 130 0.06 -2.62 -18.50
N LEU A 131 1.14 -3.38 -18.30
CA LEU A 131 2.49 -2.88 -18.10
C LEU A 131 3.27 -2.64 -19.41
N ALA A 132 2.64 -2.81 -20.57
CA ALA A 132 3.29 -2.52 -21.84
C ALA A 132 3.57 -1.02 -21.98
N GLY A 133 4.82 -0.67 -22.30
CA GLY A 133 5.25 0.72 -22.47
C GLY A 133 5.48 1.48 -21.16
N VAL A 134 5.52 0.81 -20.02
CA VAL A 134 5.84 1.46 -18.74
C VAL A 134 7.27 1.97 -18.74
N GLU A 135 7.42 3.24 -18.41
CA GLU A 135 8.65 3.92 -18.02
C GLU A 135 8.48 4.42 -16.59
N ILE A 136 9.47 4.15 -15.74
CA ILE A 136 9.39 4.58 -14.33
C ILE A 136 9.51 6.09 -14.26
N ALA A 137 8.44 6.73 -13.79
CA ALA A 137 8.39 8.19 -13.69
C ALA A 137 9.31 8.71 -12.60
N VAL A 138 9.91 9.87 -12.86
CA VAL A 138 10.67 10.63 -11.86
C VAL A 138 9.74 11.67 -11.25
N PRO A 139 9.59 11.72 -9.92
CA PRO A 139 8.75 12.72 -9.26
C PRO A 139 9.27 14.14 -9.47
N ASP A 140 8.35 15.11 -9.64
CA ASP A 140 8.67 16.54 -9.75
C ASP A 140 9.01 17.15 -8.38
N VAL A 141 8.34 16.65 -7.33
CA VAL A 141 8.51 17.12 -5.94
C VAL A 141 8.76 15.93 -5.03
N VAL A 142 9.87 15.99 -4.29
CA VAL A 142 10.23 14.99 -3.29
C VAL A 142 10.30 15.67 -1.93
N TYR A 143 9.56 15.14 -0.95
CA TYR A 143 9.57 15.60 0.44
C TYR A 143 10.01 14.49 1.39
N ASP A 144 10.41 14.83 2.62
CA ASP A 144 10.91 13.81 3.57
C ASP A 144 9.74 13.15 4.34
N ASP A 145 9.19 13.82 5.37
CA ASP A 145 8.19 13.21 6.26
C ASP A 145 6.76 13.67 5.99
N ALA A 146 6.61 14.92 5.55
CA ALA A 146 5.30 15.57 5.47
C ALA A 146 5.24 16.61 4.36
N TYR A 147 4.07 16.69 3.73
CA TYR A 147 3.75 17.74 2.79
C TYR A 147 2.27 18.12 2.94
N ASP A 148 2.00 19.42 3.14
CA ASP A 148 0.64 19.94 3.18
C ASP A 148 0.37 20.66 1.87
N LEU A 149 -0.56 20.10 1.06
CA LEU A 149 -0.94 20.63 -0.23
C LEU A 149 -2.23 21.44 -0.11
N ASP A 150 -2.15 22.74 -0.37
CA ASP A 150 -3.34 23.61 -0.47
C ASP A 150 -3.92 23.53 -1.89
N LEU A 151 -5.14 23.01 -1.99
CA LEU A 151 -5.90 22.94 -3.24
C LEU A 151 -6.80 24.17 -3.50
N GLY A 152 -6.72 25.15 -2.61
CA GLY A 152 -7.63 26.30 -2.56
C GLY A 152 -8.85 26.01 -1.69
N GLY A 153 -8.80 26.47 -0.44
CA GLY A 153 -9.86 26.23 0.56
C GLY A 153 -9.98 24.81 1.09
N ARG A 154 -9.10 23.92 0.65
CA ARG A 154 -8.94 22.56 1.16
C ARG A 154 -7.46 22.22 1.25
N THR A 155 -7.00 21.81 2.41
CA THR A 155 -5.65 21.29 2.61
C THR A 155 -5.69 19.77 2.65
N VAL A 156 -4.87 19.13 1.79
CA VAL A 156 -4.60 17.70 1.84
C VAL A 156 -3.25 17.48 2.50
N ARG A 157 -3.19 16.53 3.43
CA ARG A 157 -1.97 16.23 4.17
C ARG A 157 -1.39 14.91 3.72
N LEU A 158 -0.18 14.93 3.19
CA LEU A 158 0.62 13.76 2.84
C LEU A 158 1.59 13.50 3.99
N ARG A 159 1.58 12.28 4.52
CA ARG A 159 2.42 11.90 5.68
C ARG A 159 3.09 10.57 5.40
N ALA A 160 4.42 10.58 5.28
CA ALA A 160 5.18 9.35 5.26
C ALA A 160 4.99 8.61 6.59
N THR A 161 4.67 7.34 6.52
CA THR A 161 4.50 6.51 7.72
C THR A 161 5.79 5.80 8.12
N GLY A 162 6.76 5.81 7.20
CA GLY A 162 7.97 5.02 7.28
C GLY A 162 7.72 3.56 6.89
N ARG A 163 8.74 2.73 7.05
CA ARG A 163 8.72 1.33 6.67
C ARG A 163 7.60 0.55 7.35
N ALA A 164 6.70 -0.03 6.57
CA ALA A 164 5.62 -0.91 7.00
C ALA A 164 5.33 -1.95 5.91
N HIS A 165 4.35 -1.74 5.00
CA HIS A 165 4.12 -2.55 3.81
C HIS A 165 5.28 -2.39 2.79
N SER A 166 5.74 -1.17 2.62
CA SER A 166 6.95 -0.81 1.88
C SER A 166 7.85 0.10 2.71
N ARG A 167 9.00 0.52 2.17
CA ARG A 167 9.86 1.51 2.84
C ARG A 167 9.28 2.92 2.77
N GLY A 168 8.56 3.22 1.70
CA GLY A 168 8.07 4.55 1.35
C GLY A 168 6.57 4.75 1.52
N ASP A 169 5.91 3.97 2.40
CA ASP A 169 4.47 4.13 2.62
C ASP A 169 4.10 5.51 3.13
N GLN A 170 2.98 6.01 2.63
CA GLN A 170 2.38 7.25 3.11
C GLN A 170 0.86 7.15 3.17
N VAL A 171 0.27 7.97 4.03
CA VAL A 171 -1.17 8.21 4.05
C VAL A 171 -1.50 9.61 3.52
N VAL A 172 -2.62 9.69 2.83
CA VAL A 172 -3.17 10.94 2.32
C VAL A 172 -4.44 11.26 3.08
N THR A 173 -4.46 12.35 3.85
CA THR A 173 -5.62 12.72 4.65
C THR A 173 -6.26 14.02 4.16
N VAL A 174 -7.60 14.03 4.19
CA VAL A 174 -8.44 15.18 3.88
C VAL A 174 -9.20 15.56 5.14
N PRO A 175 -8.61 16.43 6.02
CA PRO A 175 -9.11 16.64 7.38
C PRO A 175 -10.52 17.21 7.44
N ASP A 176 -10.88 18.14 6.56
CA ASP A 176 -12.21 18.75 6.49
C ASP A 176 -13.30 17.74 6.11
N ALA A 177 -12.93 16.68 5.39
CA ALA A 177 -13.83 15.59 5.00
C ALA A 177 -13.73 14.36 5.93
N GLY A 178 -12.73 14.31 6.82
CA GLY A 178 -12.47 13.14 7.66
C GLY A 178 -12.14 11.88 6.85
N VAL A 179 -11.51 12.01 5.67
CA VAL A 179 -11.16 10.91 4.77
C VAL A 179 -9.66 10.64 4.84
N MET A 180 -9.28 9.37 4.88
CA MET A 180 -7.90 8.91 4.87
C MET A 180 -7.71 7.84 3.79
N PHE A 181 -6.79 8.06 2.86
CA PHE A 181 -6.28 7.05 1.93
C PHE A 181 -5.05 6.41 2.56
N THR A 182 -5.05 5.11 2.65
CA THR A 182 -4.03 4.36 3.39
C THR A 182 -3.08 3.57 2.49
N GLY A 183 -3.43 3.42 1.19
CA GLY A 183 -2.76 2.44 0.36
C GLY A 183 -2.81 1.05 1.02
N ASP A 184 -1.82 0.23 0.75
CA ASP A 184 -1.74 -1.16 1.20
C ASP A 184 -1.29 -1.33 2.65
N LEU A 185 -1.27 -0.22 3.42
CA LEU A 185 -1.31 -0.32 4.89
C LEU A 185 -2.63 -0.92 5.36
N VAL A 186 -3.70 -0.80 4.56
CA VAL A 186 -5.02 -1.39 4.80
C VAL A 186 -5.56 -2.01 3.52
N GLU A 187 -5.92 -3.26 3.60
CA GLU A 187 -6.59 -4.02 2.56
C GLU A 187 -7.86 -4.64 3.16
N ALA A 188 -9.01 -4.23 2.64
CA ALA A 188 -10.28 -4.62 3.24
C ALA A 188 -10.75 -6.00 2.76
N GLY A 189 -10.97 -6.91 3.70
CA GLY A 189 -11.46 -8.27 3.43
C GLY A 189 -10.42 -9.21 2.83
N GLN A 190 -9.14 -8.93 3.06
CA GLN A 190 -8.04 -9.84 2.72
C GLN A 190 -6.91 -9.78 3.74
N PHE A 191 -6.07 -10.82 3.74
CA PHE A 191 -4.88 -10.86 4.55
C PHE A 191 -3.86 -9.86 4.03
N ALA A 192 -3.22 -9.12 4.95
CA ALA A 192 -2.27 -8.08 4.61
C ALA A 192 -1.15 -8.61 3.70
N ILE A 193 -0.91 -7.92 2.61
CA ILE A 193 0.11 -8.27 1.62
C ILE A 193 1.49 -7.95 2.21
N PHE A 194 2.28 -8.98 2.44
CA PHE A 194 3.68 -8.86 2.84
C PHE A 194 4.57 -9.04 1.62
N PRO A 195 5.12 -7.99 0.99
CA PRO A 195 6.06 -8.12 -0.11
C PRO A 195 7.45 -8.54 0.41
N TRP A 196 7.49 -9.72 1.05
CA TRP A 196 8.69 -10.35 1.59
C TRP A 196 9.30 -11.31 0.58
N PHE A 197 10.35 -10.86 -0.10
CA PHE A 197 11.01 -11.57 -1.21
C PHE A 197 12.53 -11.67 -1.01
N PRO A 198 13.04 -12.29 0.08
CA PRO A 198 14.47 -12.40 0.30
C PRO A 198 15.16 -13.21 -0.81
N PRO A 199 16.37 -12.85 -1.25
CA PRO A 199 17.16 -11.70 -0.79
C PRO A 199 16.86 -10.38 -1.53
N HIS A 200 15.87 -10.33 -2.42
CA HIS A 200 15.66 -9.23 -3.37
C HIS A 200 14.96 -8.02 -2.76
N ASP A 201 13.92 -8.24 -1.98
CA ASP A 201 13.23 -7.20 -1.23
C ASP A 201 12.85 -7.71 0.16
N THR A 202 13.30 -7.01 1.18
CA THR A 202 13.06 -7.29 2.60
C THR A 202 12.67 -6.02 3.36
N ASP A 203 12.18 -5.02 2.65
CA ASP A 203 11.86 -3.72 3.25
C ASP A 203 10.52 -3.66 3.98
N VAL A 204 9.65 -4.66 3.81
CA VAL A 204 8.45 -4.81 4.64
C VAL A 204 8.81 -5.07 6.10
N SER A 205 8.01 -4.53 7.04
CA SER A 205 8.22 -4.74 8.48
C SER A 205 6.89 -4.90 9.22
N GLY A 206 6.61 -6.11 9.69
CA GLY A 206 5.39 -6.39 10.45
C GLY A 206 5.32 -5.64 11.78
N ILE A 207 6.43 -5.54 12.51
CA ILE A 207 6.49 -4.82 13.79
C ILE A 207 6.22 -3.32 13.61
N ARG A 208 6.86 -2.70 12.63
CA ARG A 208 6.65 -1.27 12.33
C ARG A 208 5.25 -1.02 11.78
N TRP A 209 4.71 -1.94 10.99
CA TRP A 209 3.35 -1.84 10.46
C TRP A 209 2.32 -1.81 11.60
N ILE A 210 2.44 -2.68 12.61
CA ILE A 210 1.61 -2.63 13.83
C ILE A 210 1.68 -1.24 14.49
N ALA A 211 2.89 -0.68 14.63
CA ALA A 211 3.06 0.65 15.23
C ALA A 211 2.43 1.76 14.37
N VAL A 212 2.50 1.64 13.05
CA VAL A 212 1.82 2.55 12.11
C VAL A 212 0.31 2.46 12.30
N MET A 213 -0.27 1.25 12.30
CA MET A 213 -1.72 1.06 12.44
C MET A 213 -2.27 1.65 13.75
N ARG A 214 -1.54 1.50 14.86
CA ARG A 214 -1.89 2.14 16.14
C ARG A 214 -1.97 3.66 16.01
N ARG A 215 -0.96 4.30 15.41
CA ARG A 215 -0.96 5.76 15.19
C ARG A 215 -2.08 6.24 14.28
N LEU A 216 -2.40 5.48 13.22
CA LEU A 216 -3.47 5.83 12.31
C LEU A 216 -4.85 5.72 12.97
N ALA A 217 -5.05 4.72 13.84
CA ALA A 217 -6.27 4.58 14.61
C ALA A 217 -6.54 5.79 15.53
N ASP A 218 -5.48 6.37 16.12
CA ASP A 218 -5.59 7.58 16.96
C ASP A 218 -6.11 8.80 16.18
N ALA A 219 -5.89 8.85 14.86
CA ALA A 219 -6.38 9.93 14.01
C ALA A 219 -7.90 9.88 13.77
N SER A 220 -8.57 8.76 14.10
CA SER A 220 -10.02 8.55 14.03
C SER A 220 -10.67 9.06 12.74
N PRO A 221 -10.25 8.62 11.54
CA PRO A 221 -10.86 9.04 10.29
C PRO A 221 -12.32 8.59 10.23
N ARG A 222 -13.19 9.40 9.62
CA ARG A 222 -14.60 9.02 9.38
C ARG A 222 -14.73 7.97 8.27
N VAL A 223 -13.87 8.08 7.24
CA VAL A 223 -13.80 7.15 6.10
C VAL A 223 -12.36 6.76 5.88
N VAL A 224 -12.11 5.47 5.79
CA VAL A 224 -10.85 4.86 5.35
C VAL A 224 -11.04 4.38 3.91
N VAL A 225 -10.16 4.83 3.03
CA VAL A 225 -10.03 4.34 1.65
C VAL A 225 -8.80 3.42 1.63
N PRO A 226 -8.99 2.10 1.67
CA PRO A 226 -7.90 1.14 1.64
C PRO A 226 -7.24 1.11 0.25
N GLY A 227 -6.05 0.56 0.12
CA GLY A 227 -5.45 0.31 -1.19
C GLY A 227 -6.35 -0.62 -2.01
N HIS A 228 -6.77 -1.72 -1.42
CA HIS A 228 -7.65 -2.71 -2.03
C HIS A 228 -8.84 -3.06 -1.14
N GLY A 229 -9.95 -3.51 -1.77
CA GLY A 229 -11.18 -3.87 -1.09
C GLY A 229 -12.16 -2.72 -0.90
N ASP A 230 -13.20 -2.94 -0.08
CA ASP A 230 -14.27 -1.97 0.09
C ASP A 230 -13.86 -0.84 1.05
N LEU A 231 -14.38 0.36 0.80
CA LEU A 231 -14.23 1.50 1.70
C LEU A 231 -14.98 1.20 3.02
N GLY A 232 -14.41 1.69 4.13
CA GLY A 232 -15.02 1.52 5.46
C GLY A 232 -14.75 2.70 6.38
N GLY A 233 -14.96 2.47 7.66
CA GLY A 233 -14.65 3.39 8.74
C GLY A 233 -13.34 3.04 9.46
N PRO A 234 -13.15 3.58 10.68
CA PRO A 234 -11.95 3.31 11.48
C PRO A 234 -11.80 1.84 11.89
N GLU A 235 -12.86 1.03 11.81
CA GLU A 235 -12.82 -0.41 12.04
C GLU A 235 -11.81 -1.12 11.14
N LEU A 236 -11.62 -0.69 9.89
CA LEU A 236 -10.63 -1.27 8.99
C LEU A 236 -9.19 -1.16 9.53
N LEU A 237 -8.88 -0.05 10.21
CA LEU A 237 -7.58 0.13 10.86
C LEU A 237 -7.41 -0.84 12.04
N ALA A 238 -8.49 -1.07 12.79
CA ALA A 238 -8.48 -2.00 13.90
C ALA A 238 -8.33 -3.45 13.43
N ASP A 239 -9.09 -3.84 12.41
CA ASP A 239 -9.07 -5.21 11.85
C ASP A 239 -7.65 -5.59 11.38
N VAL A 240 -6.99 -4.71 10.61
CA VAL A 240 -5.62 -4.95 10.13
C VAL A 240 -4.63 -4.96 11.29
N ARG A 241 -4.73 -4.03 12.26
CA ARG A 241 -3.89 -4.04 13.45
C ARG A 241 -4.01 -5.34 14.22
N ASP A 242 -5.23 -5.76 14.52
CA ASP A 242 -5.50 -6.95 15.34
C ASP A 242 -5.02 -8.22 14.62
N TYR A 243 -5.18 -8.27 13.29
CA TYR A 243 -4.61 -9.32 12.45
C TYR A 243 -3.07 -9.37 12.53
N LEU A 244 -2.40 -8.22 12.34
CA LEU A 244 -0.95 -8.16 12.37
C LEU A 244 -0.37 -8.50 13.75
N GLU A 245 -1.03 -8.06 14.83
CA GLU A 245 -0.67 -8.40 16.20
C GLU A 245 -0.81 -9.90 16.45
N LEU A 246 -1.92 -10.50 16.06
CA LEU A 246 -2.14 -11.94 16.18
C LEU A 246 -1.13 -12.73 15.34
N LEU A 247 -0.89 -12.32 14.09
CA LEU A 247 0.09 -12.97 13.22
C LEU A 247 1.49 -12.96 13.85
N ARG A 248 1.91 -11.84 14.43
CA ARG A 248 3.18 -11.71 15.14
C ARG A 248 3.22 -12.63 16.37
N ASP A 249 2.24 -12.54 17.23
CA ASP A 249 2.23 -13.24 18.52
C ASP A 249 2.24 -14.76 18.33
N GLU A 250 1.45 -15.26 17.40
CA GLU A 250 1.39 -16.68 17.08
C GLU A 250 2.67 -17.18 16.38
N THR A 251 3.29 -16.34 15.55
CA THR A 251 4.58 -16.66 14.90
C THR A 251 5.69 -16.74 15.94
N TRP A 252 5.79 -15.75 16.83
CA TRP A 252 6.86 -15.68 17.82
C TRP A 252 6.72 -16.75 18.90
N ALA A 253 5.52 -17.03 19.40
CA ALA A 253 5.30 -18.11 20.36
C ALA A 253 5.78 -19.48 19.85
N ARG A 254 5.58 -19.75 18.55
CA ARG A 254 6.07 -20.99 17.93
C ARG A 254 7.56 -20.97 17.66
N ARG A 255 8.11 -19.82 17.31
CA ARG A 255 9.56 -19.63 17.14
C ARG A 255 10.32 -19.94 18.41
N ASP A 256 9.84 -19.45 19.55
CA ASP A 256 10.42 -19.71 20.88
C ASP A 256 10.39 -21.20 21.26
N SER A 257 9.47 -21.95 20.69
CA SER A 257 9.34 -23.40 20.89
C SER A 257 10.25 -24.24 19.98
N ALA A 258 11.19 -23.61 19.24
CA ALA A 258 12.14 -24.24 18.31
C ALA A 258 11.49 -25.10 17.22
N VAL A 259 10.30 -24.73 16.78
CA VAL A 259 9.59 -25.35 15.66
C VAL A 259 10.17 -24.83 14.34
N SER A 260 10.18 -25.65 13.29
CA SER A 260 10.67 -25.22 11.97
C SER A 260 9.81 -24.09 11.37
N GLU A 261 10.43 -23.17 10.62
CA GLU A 261 9.72 -22.06 9.98
C GLU A 261 8.58 -22.54 9.08
N GLN A 262 8.78 -23.65 8.37
CA GLN A 262 7.73 -24.27 7.55
C GLN A 262 6.53 -24.71 8.41
N THR A 263 6.77 -25.37 9.53
CA THR A 263 5.70 -25.81 10.45
C THR A 263 4.97 -24.60 11.05
N ILE A 264 5.72 -23.56 11.43
CA ILE A 264 5.14 -22.29 11.91
C ILE A 264 4.20 -21.72 10.85
N ALA A 265 4.66 -21.62 9.59
CA ALA A 265 3.86 -21.09 8.50
C ALA A 265 2.57 -21.89 8.28
N GLU A 266 2.65 -23.22 8.28
CA GLU A 266 1.48 -24.10 8.10
C GLU A 266 0.44 -23.94 9.23
N GLU A 267 0.89 -23.95 10.49
CA GLU A 267 0.00 -23.82 11.65
C GLU A 267 -0.61 -22.43 11.78
N VAL A 268 0.20 -21.38 11.62
CA VAL A 268 -0.27 -19.99 11.69
C VAL A 268 -1.24 -19.70 10.54
N ARG A 269 -0.93 -20.18 9.35
CA ARG A 269 -1.85 -20.07 8.20
C ARG A 269 -3.21 -20.72 8.47
N ALA A 270 -3.22 -21.91 9.05
CA ALA A 270 -4.46 -22.60 9.40
C ALA A 270 -5.29 -21.78 10.41
N LEU A 271 -4.63 -21.26 11.44
CA LEU A 271 -5.27 -20.43 12.47
C LEU A 271 -5.86 -19.14 11.87
N MET A 272 -5.11 -18.44 11.02
CA MET A 272 -5.56 -17.17 10.42
C MET A 272 -6.78 -17.39 9.51
N ILE A 273 -6.78 -18.47 8.71
CA ILE A 273 -7.91 -18.85 7.86
C ILE A 273 -9.13 -19.24 8.69
N GLU A 274 -8.96 -19.89 9.84
CA GLU A 274 -10.07 -20.20 10.75
C GLU A 274 -10.69 -18.94 11.34
N ARG A 275 -9.87 -17.93 11.66
CA ARG A 275 -10.32 -16.64 12.22
C ARG A 275 -11.02 -15.76 11.18
N HIS A 276 -10.56 -15.78 9.95
CA HIS A 276 -11.03 -14.96 8.84
C HIS A 276 -11.31 -15.81 7.60
N PRO A 277 -12.31 -16.72 7.64
CA PRO A 277 -12.53 -17.69 6.55
C PRO A 277 -12.97 -17.04 5.23
N GLU A 278 -13.54 -15.84 5.30
CA GLU A 278 -14.00 -15.04 4.16
C GLU A 278 -12.92 -14.13 3.55
N TRP A 279 -11.75 -13.99 4.20
CA TRP A 279 -10.68 -13.14 3.68
C TRP A 279 -9.93 -13.82 2.54
N ASP A 280 -9.62 -13.04 1.50
CA ASP A 280 -8.79 -13.43 0.36
C ASP A 280 -7.29 -13.27 0.66
N GLY A 281 -6.40 -13.62 -0.29
CA GLY A 281 -4.95 -13.37 -0.16
C GLY A 281 -4.25 -14.32 0.82
N ARG A 282 -4.71 -15.56 0.96
CA ARG A 282 -4.19 -16.55 1.94
C ARG A 282 -2.71 -16.90 1.75
N GLU A 283 -2.17 -16.67 0.58
CA GLU A 283 -0.76 -16.85 0.24
C GLU A 283 0.16 -15.84 0.94
N TRP A 284 -0.36 -14.67 1.35
CA TRP A 284 0.40 -13.64 2.03
C TRP A 284 0.70 -13.97 3.48
N ILE A 285 -0.07 -14.86 4.12
CA ILE A 285 0.15 -15.27 5.50
C ILE A 285 1.56 -15.87 5.67
N GLU A 286 1.97 -16.77 4.77
CA GLU A 286 3.28 -17.40 4.81
C GLU A 286 4.42 -16.37 4.64
N LYS A 287 4.22 -15.37 3.79
CA LYS A 287 5.16 -14.25 3.61
C LYS A 287 5.28 -13.41 4.89
N GLY A 288 4.15 -13.14 5.55
CA GLY A 288 4.13 -12.45 6.84
C GLY A 288 4.86 -13.22 7.93
N VAL A 289 4.65 -14.53 8.01
CA VAL A 289 5.39 -15.41 8.96
C VAL A 289 6.90 -15.33 8.70
N GLY A 290 7.35 -15.46 7.44
CA GLY A 290 8.78 -15.37 7.11
C GLY A 290 9.40 -14.02 7.49
N CYS A 291 8.69 -12.91 7.24
CA CYS A 291 9.11 -11.57 7.66
C CYS A 291 9.25 -11.50 9.20
N LEU A 292 8.24 -11.93 9.94
CA LEU A 292 8.22 -11.87 11.42
C LEU A 292 9.23 -12.81 12.08
N CYS A 293 9.53 -13.96 11.48
CA CYS A 293 10.62 -14.84 11.91
C CYS A 293 11.99 -14.14 11.78
N ALA A 294 12.22 -13.43 10.68
CA ALA A 294 13.45 -12.68 10.47
C ALA A 294 13.57 -11.49 11.44
N GLU A 295 12.49 -10.78 11.71
CA GLU A 295 12.45 -9.69 12.68
C GLU A 295 12.70 -10.17 14.12
N HIS A 296 12.16 -11.33 14.51
CA HIS A 296 12.41 -11.94 15.81
C HIS A 296 13.90 -12.24 15.99
N SER A 297 14.52 -12.91 15.02
CA SER A 297 15.95 -13.25 15.09
C SER A 297 16.86 -12.01 15.17
N ALA A 298 16.51 -10.92 14.49
CA ALA A 298 17.25 -9.66 14.55
C ALA A 298 17.16 -9.02 15.95
N SER A 299 16.00 -9.12 16.61
CA SER A 299 15.80 -8.59 17.97
C SER A 299 16.62 -9.35 19.02
N GLU A 300 16.72 -10.68 18.89
CA GLU A 300 17.55 -11.52 19.79
C GLU A 300 19.03 -11.20 19.67
N HIS A 301 19.56 -11.01 18.45
CA HIS A 301 20.95 -10.63 18.24
C HIS A 301 21.29 -9.27 18.87
N SER A 302 20.42 -8.29 18.71
CA SER A 302 20.58 -6.96 19.32
C SER A 302 20.58 -7.02 20.85
N ALA A 303 19.73 -7.84 21.45
CA ALA A 303 19.67 -8.04 22.90
C ALA A 303 20.92 -8.75 23.44
N SER A 304 21.46 -9.74 22.72
CA SER A 304 22.65 -10.48 23.10
C SER A 304 23.94 -9.63 23.04
N GLU A 305 24.05 -8.75 22.02
CA GLU A 305 25.18 -7.82 21.90
C GLU A 305 25.19 -6.77 23.02
N HIS A 306 24.02 -6.25 23.44
CA HIS A 306 23.92 -5.32 24.56
C HIS A 306 24.34 -5.99 25.90
N SER A 307 23.92 -7.23 26.14
CA SER A 307 24.27 -7.95 27.36
C SER A 307 25.76 -8.32 27.44
N ALA A 308 26.39 -8.56 26.28
CA ALA A 308 27.82 -8.82 26.20
C ALA A 308 28.70 -7.58 26.42
N SER A 309 28.17 -6.37 26.13
CA SER A 309 28.88 -5.11 26.33
C SER A 309 28.84 -4.57 27.78
N GLU A 310 27.94 -5.09 28.62
CA GLU A 310 27.75 -4.67 30.02
C GLU A 310 28.60 -5.47 31.03
N HIS A 311 29.36 -6.49 30.59
CA HIS A 311 30.30 -7.24 31.42
C HIS A 311 31.75 -7.09 30.89
N PRO A 312 32.47 -5.99 31.20
CA PRO A 312 33.92 -5.96 31.05
C PRO A 312 34.54 -6.79 32.16
N ALA A 313 35.41 -7.75 31.78
CA ALA A 313 36.18 -8.61 32.65
C ALA A 313 37.19 -7.82 33.52
#